data_8de87797818a93ebc4dabd3087a96a23
#
_entry.id   8de87797818a93ebc4dabd3087a96a23
#
_cell.length_a   1.000
_cell.length_b   1.000
_cell.length_c   1.000
_cell.angle_alpha   90.00
_cell.angle_beta   90.00
_cell.angle_gamma   90.00
#
_symmetry.space_group_name_H-M   'P 1'
#
loop_
_entity.id
_entity.type
_entity.pdbx_description
1 polymer ?
#
loop_
_entity_poly.entity_id
_entity_poly.type
_entity_poly.pdbx_seq_one_letter_code
_entity_poly.pdbx_strand_id
1 'polypeptide(L)'
;SGLRTMAVTAWPRLLAELARRGHAVTAIVRNPDKVPAQAAVTAKKGDVFDEHGLAVLLAGHDAVISAVHFSDSDPALLLGAVRRSGVRRYLVVGGAGSLEVAPGLKLFDTPDFPAIYLEEARKGGAFLDLLRQEDGLDWTFLSPAAVIAPGERTGAFRLGKDRLLVDAAGKSAISAEDYALALVDELEKPAHIRQRFTVAY
;
A
#
# COMPACT_ATOMS: atom_id res chain seq x y z
N SER A 1 8.73 6.88 22.18
CA SER A 1 8.93 7.55 20.88
C SER A 1 8.13 6.76 19.85
N GLY A 2 7.10 7.38 19.28
CA GLY A 2 6.26 6.75 18.27
C GLY A 2 7.05 6.50 16.98
N LEU A 3 6.66 5.46 16.23
CA LEU A 3 7.17 5.19 14.90
C LEU A 3 7.01 6.45 14.03
N ARG A 4 8.04 6.79 13.26
CA ARG A 4 7.94 7.80 12.21
C ARG A 4 7.64 7.07 10.91
N THR A 5 6.46 7.29 10.39
CA THR A 5 6.01 6.61 9.18
C THR A 5 5.85 7.64 8.07
N MET A 6 6.15 7.24 6.84
CA MET A 6 5.98 8.10 5.68
C MET A 6 4.98 7.48 4.72
N ALA A 7 3.95 8.25 4.34
CA ALA A 7 3.07 7.89 3.24
C ALA A 7 3.45 8.68 2.00
N VAL A 8 3.80 8.02 0.91
CA VAL A 8 4.22 8.69 -0.34
C VAL A 8 3.05 9.32 -1.08
N THR A 9 1.82 8.84 -0.88
CA THR A 9 0.60 9.57 -1.29
C THR A 9 -0.38 9.67 -0.14
N ALA A 10 -1.10 10.79 -0.10
CA ALA A 10 -2.12 11.02 0.90
C ALA A 10 -3.35 10.15 0.61
N TRP A 11 -3.40 8.98 1.19
CA TRP A 11 -4.63 8.22 1.31
C TRP A 11 -5.29 8.58 2.63
N PRO A 12 -6.40 9.35 2.64
CA PRO A 12 -6.91 9.99 3.85
C PRO A 12 -7.20 9.02 5.00
N ARG A 13 -7.70 7.82 4.69
CA ARG A 13 -8.00 6.78 5.71
C ARG A 13 -6.74 6.24 6.36
N LEU A 14 -5.69 6.06 5.59
CA LEU A 14 -4.40 5.61 6.12
C LEU A 14 -3.75 6.68 7.00
N LEU A 15 -3.75 7.94 6.56
CA LEU A 15 -3.25 9.06 7.36
C LEU A 15 -4.03 9.18 8.69
N ALA A 16 -5.35 9.07 8.64
CA ALA A 16 -6.20 9.12 9.82
C ALA A 16 -5.91 7.96 10.80
N GLU A 17 -5.74 6.74 10.30
CA GLU A 17 -5.44 5.57 11.15
C GLU A 17 -4.06 5.68 11.79
N LEU A 18 -3.04 6.11 11.04
CA LEU A 18 -1.69 6.35 11.56
C LEU A 18 -1.68 7.44 12.64
N ALA A 19 -2.32 8.58 12.38
CA ALA A 19 -2.42 9.67 13.33
C ALA A 19 -3.20 9.26 14.60
N ARG A 20 -4.28 8.51 14.45
CA ARG A 20 -5.08 7.99 15.57
C ARG A 20 -4.26 7.09 16.50
N ARG A 21 -3.29 6.34 15.95
CA ARG A 21 -2.39 5.49 16.72
C ARG A 21 -1.13 6.21 17.24
N GLY A 22 -1.04 7.53 17.03
CA GLY A 22 0.04 8.36 17.57
C GLY A 22 1.33 8.34 16.76
N HIS A 23 1.29 7.84 15.50
CA HIS A 23 2.45 7.93 14.62
C HIS A 23 2.66 9.37 14.13
N ALA A 24 3.92 9.78 14.07
CA ALA A 24 4.30 11.00 13.38
C ALA A 24 4.42 10.69 11.87
N VAL A 25 3.62 11.35 11.06
CA VAL A 25 3.50 11.05 9.62
C VAL A 25 4.01 12.20 8.79
N THR A 26 4.88 11.91 7.82
CA THR A 26 5.22 12.84 6.74
C THR A 26 4.51 12.38 5.46
N ALA A 27 3.50 13.12 5.03
CA ALA A 27 2.81 12.88 3.77
C ALA A 27 3.60 13.56 2.64
N ILE A 28 4.18 12.77 1.74
CA ILE A 28 4.89 13.29 0.56
C ILE A 28 3.94 13.23 -0.63
N VAL A 29 3.65 14.38 -1.19
CA VAL A 29 2.66 14.55 -2.26
C VAL A 29 3.09 15.63 -3.23
N ARG A 30 2.56 15.61 -4.45
CA ARG A 30 2.79 16.67 -5.45
C ARG A 30 2.22 18.02 -5.02
N ASN A 31 1.08 18.00 -4.32
CA ASN A 31 0.41 19.21 -3.84
C ASN A 31 0.10 19.10 -2.34
N PRO A 32 0.99 19.61 -1.46
CA PRO A 32 0.84 19.57 -0.01
C PRO A 32 -0.43 20.25 0.51
N ASP A 33 -0.91 21.28 -0.17
CA ASP A 33 -2.08 22.06 0.27
C ASP A 33 -3.38 21.24 0.21
N LYS A 34 -3.38 20.11 -0.51
CA LYS A 34 -4.52 19.19 -0.58
C LYS A 34 -4.56 18.15 0.54
N VAL A 35 -3.50 18.06 1.36
CA VAL A 35 -3.48 17.16 2.50
C VAL A 35 -4.30 17.76 3.63
N PRO A 36 -5.35 17.09 4.11
CA PRO A 36 -6.15 17.59 5.23
C PRO A 36 -5.27 17.85 6.46
N ALA A 37 -5.44 19.00 7.10
CA ALA A 37 -4.73 19.32 8.33
C ALA A 37 -5.13 18.31 9.43
N GLN A 38 -4.16 17.59 9.96
CA GLN A 38 -4.33 16.63 11.04
C GLN A 38 -3.17 16.74 12.02
N ALA A 39 -3.45 16.52 13.29
CA ALA A 39 -2.38 16.42 14.29
C ALA A 39 -1.42 15.26 13.91
N ALA A 40 -0.13 15.47 14.13
CA ALA A 40 0.94 14.53 13.81
C ALA A 40 1.16 14.23 12.30
N VAL A 41 0.48 14.93 11.37
CA VAL A 41 0.70 14.82 9.94
C VAL A 41 1.38 16.08 9.42
N THR A 42 2.54 15.93 8.79
CA THR A 42 3.26 17.00 8.10
C THR A 42 3.26 16.71 6.61
N ALA A 43 2.73 17.63 5.80
CA ALA A 43 2.77 17.49 4.34
C ALA A 43 4.06 18.10 3.77
N LYS A 44 4.71 17.39 2.85
CA LYS A 44 5.87 17.85 2.09
C LYS A 44 5.66 17.64 0.60
N LYS A 45 6.15 18.58 -0.19
CA LYS A 45 6.17 18.43 -1.64
C LYS A 45 7.26 17.45 -2.06
N GLY A 46 6.89 16.46 -2.89
CA GLY A 46 7.82 15.51 -3.49
C GLY A 46 7.25 14.92 -4.77
N ASP A 47 8.13 14.32 -5.56
CA ASP A 47 7.80 13.65 -6.80
C ASP A 47 8.35 12.22 -6.77
N VAL A 48 7.53 11.23 -7.10
CA VAL A 48 7.92 9.82 -7.15
C VAL A 48 8.84 9.49 -8.33
N PHE A 49 8.94 10.40 -9.31
CA PHE A 49 9.89 10.31 -10.42
C PHE A 49 11.24 10.96 -10.11
N ASP A 50 11.37 11.71 -9.02
CA ASP A 50 12.66 12.24 -8.52
C ASP A 50 13.24 11.30 -7.46
N GLU A 51 13.95 10.26 -7.90
CA GLU A 51 14.56 9.26 -7.01
C GLU A 51 15.42 9.88 -5.91
N HIS A 52 16.26 10.85 -6.28
CA HIS A 52 17.19 11.47 -5.32
C HIS A 52 16.46 12.37 -4.32
N GLY A 53 15.61 13.27 -4.80
CA GLY A 53 14.83 14.15 -3.93
C GLY A 53 13.89 13.36 -3.02
N LEU A 54 13.27 12.30 -3.54
CA LEU A 54 12.43 11.43 -2.73
C LEU A 54 13.27 10.72 -1.64
N ALA A 55 14.44 10.19 -1.96
CA ALA A 55 15.31 9.54 -0.97
C ALA A 55 15.68 10.46 0.19
N VAL A 56 15.97 11.73 -0.09
CA VAL A 56 16.26 12.74 0.93
C VAL A 56 15.05 12.97 1.84
N LEU A 57 13.85 13.04 1.26
CA LEU A 57 12.61 13.21 2.04
C LEU A 57 12.26 11.99 2.89
N LEU A 58 12.62 10.79 2.44
CA LEU A 58 12.38 9.52 3.13
C LEU A 58 13.36 9.28 4.29
N ALA A 59 14.57 9.82 4.21
CA ALA A 59 15.61 9.56 5.18
C ALA A 59 15.20 9.89 6.63
N GLY A 60 15.64 9.04 7.56
CA GLY A 60 15.39 9.23 9.01
C GLY A 60 13.99 8.81 9.48
N HIS A 61 13.17 8.20 8.62
CA HIS A 61 11.91 7.58 9.02
C HIS A 61 12.10 6.11 9.39
N ASP A 62 11.22 5.57 10.24
CA ASP A 62 11.25 4.17 10.65
C ASP A 62 10.66 3.25 9.57
N ALA A 63 9.69 3.77 8.80
CA ALA A 63 9.06 3.05 7.72
C ALA A 63 8.57 3.97 6.60
N VAL A 64 8.44 3.40 5.41
CA VAL A 64 7.83 4.03 4.23
C VAL A 64 6.59 3.27 3.83
N ILE A 65 5.52 3.98 3.52
CA ILE A 65 4.31 3.40 2.92
C ILE A 65 4.08 4.10 1.58
N SER A 66 4.04 3.34 0.50
CA SER A 66 3.64 3.87 -0.81
C SER A 66 2.20 3.49 -1.14
N ALA A 67 1.43 4.51 -1.54
CA ALA A 67 0.05 4.38 -1.99
C ALA A 67 -0.13 5.14 -3.32
N VAL A 68 0.81 4.97 -4.23
CA VAL A 68 0.81 5.57 -5.57
C VAL A 68 0.08 4.67 -6.55
N HIS A 69 -0.51 5.25 -7.61
CA HIS A 69 -0.97 4.47 -8.74
C HIS A 69 0.24 3.85 -9.46
N PHE A 70 0.15 2.56 -9.76
CA PHE A 70 1.22 1.84 -10.46
C PHE A 70 1.39 2.32 -11.88
N SER A 71 0.31 2.79 -12.52
CA SER A 71 0.34 3.39 -13.85
C SER A 71 0.96 4.80 -13.87
N ASP A 72 1.03 5.49 -12.74
CA ASP A 72 1.54 6.86 -12.58
C ASP A 72 2.81 6.91 -11.71
N SER A 73 3.61 5.85 -11.76
CA SER A 73 4.89 5.74 -11.06
C SER A 73 5.86 4.82 -11.79
N ASP A 74 7.15 4.95 -11.48
CA ASP A 74 8.19 4.03 -11.94
C ASP A 74 8.66 3.19 -10.73
N PRO A 75 8.44 1.87 -10.75
CA PRO A 75 8.80 1.01 -9.63
C PRO A 75 10.31 0.98 -9.36
N ALA A 76 11.16 1.12 -10.37
CA ALA A 76 12.62 1.10 -10.18
C ALA A 76 13.09 2.38 -9.46
N LEU A 77 12.56 3.54 -9.84
CA LEU A 77 12.85 4.83 -9.19
C LEU A 77 12.34 4.83 -7.75
N LEU A 78 11.14 4.32 -7.52
CA LEU A 78 10.55 4.26 -6.18
C LEU A 78 11.36 3.35 -5.24
N LEU A 79 11.71 2.13 -5.69
CA LEU A 79 12.57 1.23 -4.92
C LEU A 79 13.98 1.80 -4.72
N GLY A 80 14.53 2.46 -5.74
CA GLY A 80 15.81 3.17 -5.66
C GLY A 80 15.80 4.24 -4.57
N ALA A 81 14.75 5.06 -4.52
CA ALA A 81 14.57 6.09 -3.50
C ALA A 81 14.48 5.50 -2.08
N VAL A 82 13.68 4.42 -1.90
CA VAL A 82 13.56 3.75 -0.60
C VAL A 82 14.89 3.17 -0.14
N ARG A 83 15.62 2.46 -1.02
CA ARG A 83 16.96 1.92 -0.69
C ARG A 83 17.95 3.03 -0.31
N ARG A 84 18.03 4.11 -1.11
CA ARG A 84 18.93 5.24 -0.87
C ARG A 84 18.62 6.00 0.42
N SER A 85 17.35 6.00 0.86
CA SER A 85 16.95 6.65 2.12
C SER A 85 17.51 5.95 3.37
N GLY A 86 17.93 4.69 3.26
CA GLY A 86 18.35 3.85 4.38
C GLY A 86 17.18 3.26 5.18
N VAL A 87 15.92 3.54 4.82
CA VAL A 87 14.74 2.97 5.48
C VAL A 87 14.53 1.54 4.97
N ARG A 88 14.52 0.57 5.87
CA ARG A 88 14.37 -0.84 5.51
C ARG A 88 12.92 -1.28 5.43
N ARG A 89 12.06 -0.80 6.34
CA ARG A 89 10.64 -1.19 6.40
C ARG A 89 9.84 -0.47 5.31
N TYR A 90 9.34 -1.23 4.35
CA TYR A 90 8.61 -0.71 3.20
C TYR A 90 7.27 -1.42 3.02
N LEU A 91 6.16 -0.68 3.11
CA LEU A 91 4.82 -1.22 2.88
C LEU A 91 4.23 -0.63 1.60
N VAL A 92 3.56 -1.46 0.84
CA VAL A 92 2.91 -1.08 -0.41
C VAL A 92 1.41 -1.28 -0.30
N VAL A 93 0.66 -0.22 -0.55
CA VAL A 93 -0.77 -0.30 -0.82
C VAL A 93 -0.92 -0.94 -2.20
N GLY A 94 -1.25 -2.22 -2.19
CA GLY A 94 -1.29 -3.06 -3.38
C GLY A 94 -2.63 -3.03 -4.10
N GLY A 95 -2.72 -3.81 -5.17
CA GLY A 95 -3.92 -4.04 -5.93
C GLY A 95 -4.42 -5.49 -5.83
N ALA A 96 -5.71 -5.71 -6.10
CA ALA A 96 -6.32 -7.04 -6.10
C ALA A 96 -6.04 -7.84 -7.39
N GLY A 97 -5.72 -7.15 -8.50
CA GLY A 97 -5.70 -7.76 -9.84
C GLY A 97 -4.80 -8.98 -9.99
N SER A 98 -3.68 -9.04 -9.26
CA SER A 98 -2.76 -10.19 -9.31
C SER A 98 -3.09 -11.31 -8.30
N LEU A 99 -4.19 -11.21 -7.56
CA LEU A 99 -4.68 -12.30 -6.71
C LEU A 99 -5.23 -13.44 -7.58
N GLU A 100 -5.00 -14.67 -7.15
CA GLU A 100 -5.52 -15.85 -7.85
C GLU A 100 -7.00 -16.09 -7.52
N VAL A 101 -7.80 -16.30 -8.55
CA VAL A 101 -9.21 -16.71 -8.45
C VAL A 101 -9.36 -18.22 -8.62
N ALA A 102 -8.40 -18.85 -9.30
CA ALA A 102 -8.22 -20.29 -9.44
C ALA A 102 -6.70 -20.57 -9.53
N PRO A 103 -6.25 -21.82 -9.38
CA PRO A 103 -4.82 -22.14 -9.52
C PRO A 103 -4.23 -21.64 -10.84
N GLY A 104 -3.27 -20.69 -10.74
CA GLY A 104 -2.59 -20.08 -11.88
C GLY A 104 -3.40 -19.04 -12.67
N LEU A 105 -4.66 -18.77 -12.30
CA LEU A 105 -5.51 -17.76 -12.95
C LEU A 105 -5.62 -16.51 -12.04
N LYS A 106 -5.05 -15.42 -12.48
CA LYS A 106 -5.12 -14.14 -11.78
C LYS A 106 -6.44 -13.41 -12.09
N LEU A 107 -6.90 -12.59 -11.17
CA LEU A 107 -8.14 -11.82 -11.31
C LEU A 107 -8.14 -10.96 -12.60
N PHE A 108 -7.02 -10.31 -12.92
CA PHE A 108 -6.92 -9.46 -14.13
C PHE A 108 -6.87 -10.26 -15.45
N ASP A 109 -6.72 -11.59 -15.42
CA ASP A 109 -6.75 -12.46 -16.61
C ASP A 109 -8.13 -13.09 -16.83
N THR A 110 -9.10 -12.76 -15.96
CA THR A 110 -10.48 -13.23 -16.15
C THR A 110 -11.19 -12.42 -17.22
N PRO A 111 -12.13 -13.02 -17.99
CA PRO A 111 -12.86 -12.30 -19.06
C PRO A 111 -13.67 -11.09 -18.55
N ASP A 112 -14.14 -11.15 -17.31
CA ASP A 112 -15.00 -10.13 -16.71
C ASP A 112 -14.20 -9.00 -16.03
N PHE A 113 -12.87 -9.04 -16.08
CA PHE A 113 -12.07 -7.98 -15.47
C PHE A 113 -12.25 -6.65 -16.21
N PRO A 114 -12.61 -5.54 -15.53
CA PRO A 114 -12.87 -4.28 -16.20
C PRO A 114 -11.63 -3.73 -16.93
N ALA A 115 -11.75 -3.51 -18.25
CA ALA A 115 -10.64 -3.05 -19.08
C ALA A 115 -10.02 -1.73 -18.61
N ILE A 116 -10.83 -0.86 -18.01
CA ILE A 116 -10.38 0.44 -17.47
C ILE A 116 -9.33 0.29 -16.34
N TYR A 117 -9.32 -0.82 -15.60
CA TYR A 117 -8.37 -1.08 -14.53
C TYR A 117 -7.23 -2.01 -14.93
N LEU A 118 -7.22 -2.52 -16.16
CA LEU A 118 -6.30 -3.59 -16.57
C LEU A 118 -4.84 -3.14 -16.56
N GLU A 119 -4.55 -1.94 -17.02
CA GLU A 119 -3.18 -1.39 -17.02
C GLU A 119 -2.66 -1.24 -15.61
N GLU A 120 -3.43 -0.61 -14.73
CA GLU A 120 -3.08 -0.43 -13.32
C GLU A 120 -2.86 -1.77 -12.62
N ALA A 121 -3.76 -2.73 -12.84
CA ALA A 121 -3.70 -4.06 -12.24
C ALA A 121 -2.46 -4.84 -12.69
N ARG A 122 -2.13 -4.82 -13.98
CA ARG A 122 -0.94 -5.48 -14.53
C ARG A 122 0.36 -4.84 -14.03
N LYS A 123 0.43 -3.51 -14.00
CA LYS A 123 1.58 -2.80 -13.44
C LYS A 123 1.75 -3.09 -11.95
N GLY A 124 0.66 -3.16 -11.18
CA GLY A 124 0.70 -3.57 -9.79
C GLY A 124 1.21 -5.01 -9.58
N GLY A 125 0.81 -5.93 -10.46
CA GLY A 125 1.34 -7.30 -10.49
C GLY A 125 2.82 -7.36 -10.81
N ALA A 126 3.27 -6.61 -11.81
CA ALA A 126 4.69 -6.49 -12.17
C ALA A 126 5.52 -5.87 -11.04
N PHE A 127 4.98 -4.89 -10.34
CA PHE A 127 5.64 -4.32 -9.16
C PHE A 127 5.81 -5.35 -8.03
N LEU A 128 4.79 -6.16 -7.77
CA LEU A 128 4.91 -7.26 -6.81
C LEU A 128 5.99 -8.27 -7.22
N ASP A 129 6.08 -8.60 -8.51
CA ASP A 129 7.11 -9.53 -9.02
C ASP A 129 8.52 -8.93 -8.88
N LEU A 130 8.68 -7.62 -9.02
CA LEU A 130 9.92 -6.91 -8.74
C LEU A 130 10.27 -6.95 -7.23
N LEU A 131 9.27 -6.72 -6.36
CA LEU A 131 9.46 -6.82 -4.90
C LEU A 131 9.89 -8.23 -4.47
N ARG A 132 9.39 -9.27 -5.10
CA ARG A 132 9.79 -10.66 -4.81
C ARG A 132 11.28 -10.95 -5.08
N GLN A 133 11.91 -10.12 -5.91
CA GLN A 133 13.36 -10.18 -6.19
C GLN A 133 14.17 -9.25 -5.26
N GLU A 134 13.47 -8.46 -4.42
CA GLU A 134 14.09 -7.50 -3.52
C GLU A 134 14.44 -8.15 -2.19
N ASP A 135 15.73 -8.18 -1.85
CA ASP A 135 16.26 -8.79 -0.63
C ASP A 135 16.82 -7.77 0.39
N GLY A 136 17.06 -6.53 -0.04
CA GLY A 136 17.57 -5.43 0.80
C GLY A 136 16.51 -4.74 1.66
N LEU A 137 15.23 -4.91 1.36
CA LEU A 137 14.12 -4.27 2.07
C LEU A 137 13.27 -5.29 2.83
N ASP A 138 12.75 -4.87 3.95
CA ASP A 138 11.72 -5.60 4.70
C ASP A 138 10.34 -5.16 4.19
N TRP A 139 10.05 -5.55 2.95
CA TRP A 139 8.83 -5.11 2.27
C TRP A 139 7.60 -5.95 2.64
N THR A 140 6.43 -5.33 2.52
CA THR A 140 5.12 -6.01 2.59
C THR A 140 4.19 -5.40 1.54
N PHE A 141 3.48 -6.24 0.81
CA PHE A 141 2.49 -5.82 -0.19
C PHE A 141 1.10 -6.26 0.25
N LEU A 142 0.21 -5.33 0.60
CA LEU A 142 -1.16 -5.64 0.97
C LEU A 142 -2.10 -5.48 -0.22
N SER A 143 -2.62 -6.61 -0.70
CA SER A 143 -3.68 -6.62 -1.73
C SER A 143 -5.04 -6.44 -1.07
N PRO A 144 -5.88 -5.49 -1.53
CA PRO A 144 -7.26 -5.39 -1.06
C PRO A 144 -8.13 -6.55 -1.59
N ALA A 145 -9.38 -6.61 -1.14
CA ALA A 145 -10.45 -7.31 -1.81
C ALA A 145 -10.69 -6.75 -3.23
N ALA A 146 -11.43 -7.47 -4.07
CA ALA A 146 -11.76 -7.01 -5.43
C ALA A 146 -12.48 -5.65 -5.42
N VAL A 147 -13.32 -5.42 -4.41
CA VAL A 147 -14.00 -4.13 -4.17
C VAL A 147 -13.48 -3.53 -2.87
N ILE A 148 -12.89 -2.33 -2.98
CA ILE A 148 -12.52 -1.50 -1.86
C ILE A 148 -13.26 -0.17 -1.97
N ALA A 149 -13.98 0.23 -0.93
CA ALA A 149 -14.79 1.45 -0.92
C ALA A 149 -14.81 2.07 0.49
N PRO A 150 -15.12 3.37 0.62
CA PRO A 150 -15.40 3.96 1.92
C PRO A 150 -16.49 3.18 2.66
N GLY A 151 -16.32 2.96 3.96
CA GLY A 151 -17.26 2.19 4.77
C GLY A 151 -16.99 2.32 6.26
N GLU A 152 -17.35 1.31 7.02
CA GLU A 152 -17.14 1.28 8.46
C GLU A 152 -15.77 0.72 8.82
N ARG A 153 -15.20 1.20 9.91
CA ARG A 153 -14.03 0.63 10.58
C ARG A 153 -14.51 -0.42 11.57
N THR A 154 -14.69 -1.65 11.12
CA THR A 154 -15.23 -2.73 11.94
C THR A 154 -14.17 -3.44 12.77
N GLY A 155 -12.96 -3.54 12.25
CA GLY A 155 -11.89 -4.35 12.84
C GLY A 155 -12.11 -5.87 12.68
N ALA A 156 -13.12 -6.28 11.96
CA ALA A 156 -13.49 -7.66 11.75
C ALA A 156 -13.35 -8.05 10.27
N PHE A 157 -12.22 -8.62 9.92
CA PHE A 157 -11.89 -9.06 8.55
C PHE A 157 -11.03 -10.33 8.57
N ARG A 158 -10.94 -10.98 7.43
CA ARG A 158 -10.09 -12.16 7.23
C ARG A 158 -8.80 -11.76 6.52
N LEU A 159 -7.71 -12.45 6.85
CA LEU A 159 -6.44 -12.34 6.14
C LEU A 159 -6.22 -13.58 5.27
N GLY A 160 -5.58 -13.37 4.12
CA GLY A 160 -5.17 -14.43 3.20
C GLY A 160 -3.79 -14.13 2.61
N LYS A 161 -3.36 -14.97 1.68
CA LYS A 161 -2.06 -14.80 1.01
C LYS A 161 -2.26 -14.36 -0.45
N ASP A 162 -2.14 -15.30 -1.38
CA ASP A 162 -2.13 -15.03 -2.83
C ASP A 162 -3.49 -15.23 -3.51
N ARG A 163 -4.48 -15.75 -2.80
CA ARG A 163 -5.81 -16.01 -3.34
C ARG A 163 -6.79 -14.91 -2.98
N LEU A 164 -7.64 -14.56 -3.93
CA LEU A 164 -8.76 -13.66 -3.69
C LEU A 164 -9.68 -14.25 -2.62
N LEU A 165 -9.93 -13.50 -1.56
CA LEU A 165 -10.90 -13.88 -0.54
C LEU A 165 -12.30 -13.47 -1.00
N VAL A 166 -13.23 -14.41 -0.87
CA VAL A 166 -14.65 -14.18 -1.14
C VAL A 166 -15.49 -14.65 0.06
N ASP A 167 -16.65 -14.04 0.24
CA ASP A 167 -17.65 -14.51 1.21
C ASP A 167 -18.44 -15.72 0.69
N ALA A 168 -19.43 -16.19 1.46
CA ALA A 168 -20.28 -17.32 1.09
C ALA A 168 -21.13 -17.07 -0.17
N ALA A 169 -21.36 -15.81 -0.54
CA ALA A 169 -22.06 -15.38 -1.76
C ALA A 169 -21.11 -15.15 -2.95
N GLY A 170 -19.81 -15.43 -2.78
CA GLY A 170 -18.79 -15.20 -3.82
C GLY A 170 -18.36 -13.74 -3.97
N LYS A 171 -18.75 -12.86 -3.05
CA LYS A 171 -18.40 -11.44 -3.09
C LYS A 171 -17.07 -11.20 -2.37
N SER A 172 -16.22 -10.37 -2.98
CA SER A 172 -14.94 -9.92 -2.40
C SER A 172 -14.99 -8.42 -2.14
N ALA A 173 -15.04 -8.03 -0.87
CA ALA A 173 -15.16 -6.63 -0.46
C ALA A 173 -14.41 -6.33 0.84
N ILE A 174 -13.95 -5.08 0.98
CA ILE A 174 -13.38 -4.52 2.21
C ILE A 174 -13.66 -3.02 2.27
N SER A 175 -13.85 -2.45 3.46
CA SER A 175 -13.85 -1.01 3.61
C SER A 175 -12.43 -0.44 3.51
N ALA A 176 -12.31 0.77 3.02
CA ALA A 176 -11.03 1.49 3.00
C ALA A 176 -10.49 1.71 4.43
N GLU A 177 -11.38 1.83 5.40
CA GLU A 177 -11.09 1.97 6.82
C GLU A 177 -10.46 0.69 7.40
N ASP A 178 -11.04 -0.48 7.13
CA ASP A 178 -10.49 -1.76 7.60
C ASP A 178 -9.22 -2.17 6.83
N TYR A 179 -9.12 -1.82 5.55
CA TYR A 179 -7.88 -1.99 4.82
C TYR A 179 -6.74 -1.15 5.44
N ALA A 180 -7.00 0.12 5.78
CA ALA A 180 -6.03 0.97 6.46
C ALA A 180 -5.63 0.39 7.84
N LEU A 181 -6.62 -0.12 8.59
CA LEU A 181 -6.40 -0.82 9.85
C LEU A 181 -5.43 -1.99 9.66
N ALA A 182 -5.69 -2.88 8.71
CA ALA A 182 -4.86 -4.06 8.44
C ALA A 182 -3.42 -3.69 8.06
N LEU A 183 -3.24 -2.61 7.28
CA LEU A 183 -1.92 -2.15 6.88
C LEU A 183 -1.13 -1.57 8.07
N VAL A 184 -1.80 -0.83 8.97
CA VAL A 184 -1.16 -0.26 10.16
C VAL A 184 -0.90 -1.35 11.22
N ASP A 185 -1.76 -2.36 11.33
CA ASP A 185 -1.49 -3.54 12.15
C ASP A 185 -0.19 -4.25 11.72
N GLU A 186 -0.01 -4.43 10.40
CA GLU A 186 1.19 -5.01 9.81
C GLU A 186 2.43 -4.13 9.99
N LEU A 187 2.27 -2.81 9.99
CA LEU A 187 3.35 -1.86 10.29
C LEU A 187 3.85 -2.03 11.73
N GLU A 188 2.92 -2.09 12.69
CA GLU A 188 3.22 -2.16 14.13
C GLU A 188 3.66 -3.55 14.58
N LYS A 189 3.10 -4.60 13.97
CA LYS A 189 3.35 -6.01 14.28
C LYS A 189 3.62 -6.79 12.99
N PRO A 190 4.82 -6.67 12.41
CA PRO A 190 5.16 -7.29 11.15
C PRO A 190 5.01 -8.82 11.20
N ALA A 191 4.10 -9.35 10.38
CA ALA A 191 3.87 -10.79 10.21
C ALA A 191 4.14 -11.26 8.77
N HIS A 192 4.23 -10.32 7.80
CA HIS A 192 4.35 -10.61 6.38
C HIS A 192 5.56 -9.93 5.75
N ILE A 193 6.74 -10.03 6.39
CA ILE A 193 7.99 -9.51 5.84
C ILE A 193 8.35 -10.27 4.56
N ARG A 194 8.65 -9.53 3.49
CA ARG A 194 8.93 -10.03 2.13
C ARG A 194 7.82 -10.91 1.58
N GLN A 195 6.58 -10.55 1.88
CA GLN A 195 5.40 -11.29 1.45
C GLN A 195 4.31 -10.34 0.97
N ARG A 196 3.47 -10.87 0.10
CA ARG A 196 2.13 -10.34 -0.11
C ARG A 196 1.18 -11.02 0.87
N PHE A 197 0.20 -10.26 1.37
CA PHE A 197 -1.00 -10.78 1.98
C PHE A 197 -2.24 -10.02 1.48
N THR A 198 -3.42 -10.52 1.76
CA THR A 198 -4.68 -9.91 1.33
C THR A 198 -5.67 -9.87 2.49
N VAL A 199 -6.66 -8.98 2.37
CA VAL A 199 -7.70 -8.73 3.37
C VAL A 199 -9.07 -8.60 2.72
N ALA A 200 -10.10 -9.22 3.30
CA ALA A 200 -11.50 -9.10 2.92
C ALA A 200 -12.43 -9.47 4.08
N TYR A 201 -13.71 -9.14 3.95
CA TYR A 201 -14.77 -9.63 4.83
C TYR A 201 -15.09 -11.10 4.62
#